data_306c0e56d6015dd7dd71b8981908832d
#
_entry.id   306c0e56d6015dd7dd71b8981908832d
#
_cell.length_a   1.000
_cell.length_b   1.000
_cell.length_c   1.000
_cell.angle_alpha   90.00
_cell.angle_beta   90.00
_cell.angle_gamma   90.00
#
_symmetry.space_group_name_H-M   'P 1'
#
loop_
_entity.id
_entity.type
_entity.pdbx_description
1 polymer ?
#
loop_
_entity_poly.entity_id
_entity_poly.type
_entity_poly.pdbx_seq_one_letter_code
_entity_poly.pdbx_strand_id
1 'polypeptide(L)'
;MKKQPIPYERSVTFGRFNIPHSGHVELVQMMLDHSEEAHVYVSDGASNNDWDLRVLLLAHLCRSANVDLNRVYFRKAKSPFISVEQTIESSPWQEAVIVLGSDQQDFARSLSNHFDCPVVINRRSNSSTQMRYFMDAEIFREDLTHLYNGDEWAITLAMILRKEERYREESCEASRKTGAVA
;
A
#
# COMPACT_ATOMS: atom_id res chain seq x y z
N MET A 1 0.75 -18.10 25.35
CA MET A 1 -0.09 -18.37 24.17
C MET A 1 0.76 -19.06 23.12
N LYS A 2 0.36 -20.26 22.62
CA LYS A 2 1.06 -20.89 21.50
C LYS A 2 0.73 -20.08 20.24
N LYS A 3 1.75 -19.51 19.56
CA LYS A 3 1.57 -18.91 18.23
C LYS A 3 0.97 -20.01 17.33
N GLN A 4 -0.13 -19.70 16.64
CA GLN A 4 -0.61 -20.60 15.59
C GLN A 4 0.47 -20.69 14.50
N PRO A 5 0.67 -21.86 13.89
CA PRO A 5 1.62 -21.98 12.79
C PRO A 5 1.23 -21.02 11.67
N ILE A 6 2.22 -20.29 11.13
CA ILE A 6 2.04 -19.41 9.97
C ILE A 6 1.77 -20.33 8.76
N PRO A 7 0.60 -20.23 8.09
CA PRO A 7 0.19 -21.24 7.12
C PRO A 7 0.84 -21.10 5.74
N TYR A 8 1.48 -19.94 5.44
CA TYR A 8 2.05 -19.67 4.13
C TYR A 8 3.50 -19.23 4.22
N GLU A 9 4.32 -19.58 3.23
CA GLU A 9 5.70 -19.06 3.10
C GLU A 9 5.66 -17.58 2.73
N ARG A 10 4.82 -17.20 1.77
CA ARG A 10 4.78 -15.85 1.23
C ARG A 10 3.38 -15.27 1.19
N SER A 11 3.29 -13.99 1.46
CA SER A 11 2.11 -13.19 1.14
C SER A 11 2.46 -12.11 0.11
N VAL A 12 1.49 -11.77 -0.72
CA VAL A 12 1.65 -10.73 -1.73
C VAL A 12 0.51 -9.72 -1.64
N THR A 13 0.88 -8.45 -1.73
CA THR A 13 -0.07 -7.35 -1.94
C THR A 13 0.47 -6.39 -2.98
N PHE A 14 -0.42 -5.60 -3.58
CA PHE A 14 -0.05 -4.55 -4.51
C PHE A 14 -0.98 -3.35 -4.35
N GLY A 15 -0.46 -2.18 -4.67
CA GLY A 15 -1.22 -0.95 -4.56
C GLY A 15 -0.40 0.27 -4.95
N ARG A 16 -1.10 1.39 -5.06
CA ARG A 16 -0.43 2.68 -5.30
C ARG A 16 0.31 3.15 -4.06
N PHE A 17 -0.23 2.86 -2.87
CA PHE A 17 0.29 3.36 -1.60
C PHE A 17 0.56 4.88 -1.65
N ASN A 18 -0.28 5.60 -2.42
CA ASN A 18 -0.20 7.05 -2.49
C ASN A 18 -0.68 7.61 -1.16
N ILE A 19 0.27 8.23 -0.46
CA ILE A 19 0.21 8.65 0.92
C ILE A 19 -0.01 7.44 1.84
N PRO A 20 1.07 6.71 2.20
CA PRO A 20 1.02 5.65 3.20
C PRO A 20 0.43 6.14 4.54
N HIS A 21 -0.33 5.28 5.20
CA HIS A 21 -1.02 5.56 6.46
C HIS A 21 -1.19 4.27 7.28
N SER A 22 -1.74 4.37 8.50
CA SER A 22 -1.93 3.24 9.42
C SER A 22 -2.64 2.03 8.80
N GLY A 23 -3.66 2.23 7.94
CA GLY A 23 -4.34 1.13 7.26
C GLY A 23 -3.44 0.33 6.29
N HIS A 24 -2.35 0.93 5.78
CA HIS A 24 -1.34 0.19 5.04
C HIS A 24 -0.40 -0.59 5.96
N VAL A 25 -0.11 -0.06 7.15
CA VAL A 25 0.64 -0.79 8.20
C VAL A 25 -0.15 -2.02 8.66
N GLU A 26 -1.45 -1.87 8.93
CA GLU A 26 -2.35 -2.97 9.26
C GLU A 26 -2.35 -4.06 8.18
N LEU A 27 -2.32 -3.66 6.90
CA LEU A 27 -2.23 -4.59 5.78
C LEU A 27 -0.91 -5.38 5.82
N VAL A 28 0.23 -4.71 6.01
CA VAL A 28 1.54 -5.36 6.10
C VAL A 28 1.61 -6.28 7.33
N GLN A 29 1.07 -5.87 8.47
CA GLN A 29 1.01 -6.70 9.66
C GLN A 29 0.18 -7.96 9.41
N MET A 30 -1.00 -7.83 8.78
CA MET A 30 -1.82 -8.98 8.42
C MET A 30 -1.09 -9.94 7.47
N MET A 31 -0.31 -9.43 6.53
CA MET A 31 0.53 -10.27 5.66
C MET A 31 1.49 -11.14 6.50
N LEU A 32 2.19 -10.54 7.46
CA LEU A 32 3.12 -11.24 8.33
C LEU A 32 2.44 -12.18 9.35
N ASP A 33 1.18 -11.95 9.66
CA ASP A 33 0.39 -12.85 10.50
C ASP A 33 -0.02 -14.14 9.74
N HIS A 34 -0.03 -14.09 8.40
CA HIS A 34 -0.40 -15.20 7.54
C HIS A 34 0.78 -15.86 6.82
N SER A 35 1.94 -15.20 6.74
CA SER A 35 3.09 -15.71 6.00
C SER A 35 4.42 -15.42 6.68
N GLU A 36 5.46 -16.15 6.30
CA GLU A 36 6.82 -15.90 6.76
C GLU A 36 7.42 -14.65 6.12
N GLU A 37 7.09 -14.39 4.84
CA GLU A 37 7.57 -13.23 4.08
C GLU A 37 6.40 -12.43 3.50
N ALA A 38 6.47 -11.09 3.58
CA ALA A 38 5.51 -10.16 3.00
C ALA A 38 6.10 -9.44 1.78
N HIS A 39 5.55 -9.67 0.59
CA HIS A 39 5.97 -9.04 -0.66
C HIS A 39 5.01 -7.91 -1.01
N VAL A 40 5.43 -6.68 -0.76
CA VAL A 40 4.63 -5.47 -0.98
C VAL A 40 5.03 -4.81 -2.30
N TYR A 41 4.17 -4.94 -3.30
CA TYR A 41 4.38 -4.35 -4.61
C TYR A 41 3.76 -2.96 -4.69
N VAL A 42 4.61 -1.95 -4.77
CA VAL A 42 4.22 -0.55 -4.88
C VAL A 42 4.25 -0.13 -6.34
N SER A 43 3.12 0.32 -6.86
CA SER A 43 2.97 0.75 -8.26
C SER A 43 3.92 1.90 -8.60
N ASP A 44 4.62 1.79 -9.73
CA ASP A 44 5.60 2.78 -10.23
C ASP A 44 5.07 3.49 -11.50
N GLY A 45 3.76 3.77 -11.56
CA GLY A 45 3.16 4.49 -12.68
C GLY A 45 3.46 5.99 -12.64
N ALA A 46 3.52 6.63 -13.81
CA ALA A 46 3.81 8.07 -13.95
C ALA A 46 2.82 9.01 -13.23
N SER A 47 1.61 8.52 -12.97
CA SER A 47 0.59 9.25 -12.20
C SER A 47 0.75 9.13 -10.68
N ASN A 48 1.69 8.32 -10.21
CA ASN A 48 1.92 8.13 -8.78
C ASN A 48 3.01 9.08 -8.27
N ASN A 49 2.99 9.33 -6.97
CA ASN A 49 4.08 10.01 -6.28
C ASN A 49 5.39 9.23 -6.38
N ASP A 50 6.49 9.88 -6.02
CA ASP A 50 7.81 9.25 -6.01
C ASP A 50 7.79 7.92 -5.25
N TRP A 51 8.31 6.87 -5.89
CA TRP A 51 8.27 5.51 -5.37
C TRP A 51 9.09 5.38 -4.09
N ASP A 52 10.29 5.97 -4.09
CA ASP A 52 11.23 5.86 -2.96
C ASP A 52 10.67 6.56 -1.73
N LEU A 53 10.06 7.73 -1.89
CA LEU A 53 9.43 8.46 -0.79
C LEU A 53 8.21 7.71 -0.21
N ARG A 54 7.40 7.08 -1.05
CA ARG A 54 6.26 6.28 -0.58
C ARG A 54 6.73 5.05 0.21
N VAL A 55 7.73 4.34 -0.30
CA VAL A 55 8.30 3.18 0.40
C VAL A 55 8.97 3.61 1.69
N LEU A 56 9.72 4.72 1.67
CA LEU A 56 10.38 5.27 2.85
C LEU A 56 9.36 5.58 3.97
N LEU A 57 8.26 6.27 3.62
CA LEU A 57 7.20 6.58 4.59
C LEU A 57 6.53 5.30 5.10
N LEU A 58 6.18 4.35 4.22
CA LEU A 58 5.55 3.10 4.62
C LEU A 58 6.45 2.27 5.54
N ALA A 59 7.73 2.15 5.20
CA ALA A 59 8.71 1.43 6.03
C ALA A 59 8.91 2.10 7.39
N HIS A 60 8.93 3.44 7.42
CA HIS A 60 9.01 4.19 8.68
C HIS A 60 7.79 3.93 9.56
N LEU A 61 6.57 4.01 9.02
CA LEU A 61 5.34 3.73 9.76
C LEU A 61 5.30 2.28 10.26
N CYS A 62 5.72 1.32 9.44
CA CYS A 62 5.83 -0.08 9.85
C CYS A 62 6.82 -0.25 11.02
N ARG A 63 7.98 0.41 10.97
CA ARG A 63 8.96 0.38 12.06
C ARG A 63 8.40 0.98 13.34
N SER A 64 7.72 2.13 13.26
CA SER A 64 7.08 2.80 14.41
C SER A 64 6.00 1.94 15.06
N ALA A 65 5.35 1.07 14.26
CA ALA A 65 4.36 0.09 14.73
C ALA A 65 4.98 -1.27 15.14
N ASN A 66 6.29 -1.38 15.23
CA ASN A 66 7.03 -2.61 15.56
C ASN A 66 6.79 -3.78 14.58
N VAL A 67 6.49 -3.48 13.31
CA VAL A 67 6.44 -4.50 12.25
C VAL A 67 7.85 -5.00 11.95
N ASP A 68 8.04 -6.31 11.84
CA ASP A 68 9.34 -6.92 11.53
C ASP A 68 9.71 -6.70 10.06
N LEU A 69 10.44 -5.63 9.78
CA LEU A 69 10.86 -5.26 8.44
C LEU A 69 11.87 -6.23 7.80
N ASN A 70 12.51 -7.11 8.57
CA ASN A 70 13.40 -8.13 8.00
C ASN A 70 12.64 -9.17 7.16
N ARG A 71 11.33 -9.23 7.33
CA ARG A 71 10.41 -10.12 6.63
C ARG A 71 9.57 -9.40 5.56
N VAL A 72 9.81 -8.10 5.31
CA VAL A 72 9.04 -7.29 4.37
C VAL A 72 9.88 -6.88 3.18
N TYR A 73 9.42 -7.21 1.98
CA TYR A 73 10.10 -6.92 0.72
C TYR A 73 9.29 -5.91 -0.10
N PHE A 74 9.76 -4.67 -0.18
CA PHE A 74 9.16 -3.65 -1.02
C PHE A 74 9.69 -3.76 -2.45
N ARG A 75 8.79 -3.86 -3.42
CA ARG A 75 9.11 -4.06 -4.84
C ARG A 75 8.33 -3.10 -5.73
N LYS A 76 8.93 -2.73 -6.87
CA LYS A 76 8.24 -1.97 -7.90
C LYS A 76 7.28 -2.88 -8.67
N ALA A 77 6.04 -2.39 -8.89
CA ALA A 77 5.04 -3.12 -9.65
C ALA A 77 4.60 -2.33 -10.88
N LYS A 78 4.64 -2.97 -12.05
CA LYS A 78 4.03 -2.46 -13.29
C LYS A 78 2.57 -2.92 -13.43
N SER A 79 2.27 -4.12 -12.98
CA SER A 79 0.95 -4.74 -13.03
C SER A 79 0.70 -5.62 -11.80
N PRO A 80 -0.53 -5.60 -11.24
CA PRO A 80 -0.90 -6.51 -10.14
C PRO A 80 -0.73 -7.99 -10.49
N PHE A 81 -1.14 -8.41 -11.70
CA PHE A 81 -1.04 -9.80 -12.15
C PHE A 81 0.41 -10.27 -12.19
N ILE A 82 1.30 -9.47 -12.79
CA ILE A 82 2.74 -9.77 -12.85
C ILE A 82 3.33 -9.87 -11.43
N SER A 83 2.89 -9.02 -10.51
CA SER A 83 3.38 -9.03 -9.12
C SER A 83 3.01 -10.31 -8.39
N VAL A 84 1.78 -10.79 -8.57
CA VAL A 84 1.31 -12.06 -8.00
C VAL A 84 2.04 -13.22 -8.64
N GLU A 85 2.12 -13.26 -9.97
CA GLU A 85 2.82 -14.29 -10.75
C GLU A 85 4.27 -14.44 -10.28
N GLN A 86 5.04 -13.35 -10.23
CA GLN A 86 6.44 -13.36 -9.78
C GLN A 86 6.62 -13.88 -8.35
N THR A 87 5.66 -13.62 -7.46
CA THR A 87 5.72 -14.12 -6.08
C THR A 87 5.41 -15.60 -6.03
N ILE A 88 4.43 -16.07 -6.81
CA ILE A 88 4.00 -17.46 -6.85
C ILE A 88 5.01 -18.34 -7.59
N GLU A 89 5.57 -17.89 -8.74
CA GLU A 89 6.59 -18.64 -9.49
C GLU A 89 7.83 -18.94 -8.66
N SER A 90 8.14 -18.12 -7.68
CA SER A 90 9.27 -18.32 -6.76
C SER A 90 8.92 -19.16 -5.53
N SER A 91 7.66 -19.62 -5.39
CA SER A 91 7.15 -20.42 -4.27
C SER A 91 6.10 -21.41 -4.78
N PRO A 92 5.99 -22.62 -4.23
CA PRO A 92 4.89 -23.53 -4.53
C PRO A 92 3.53 -22.87 -4.31
N TRP A 93 2.56 -23.13 -5.18
CA TRP A 93 1.21 -22.52 -5.15
C TRP A 93 0.48 -22.64 -3.81
N GLN A 94 0.77 -23.68 -3.05
CA GLN A 94 0.15 -23.95 -1.76
C GLN A 94 0.76 -23.11 -0.62
N GLU A 95 1.87 -22.42 -0.87
CA GLU A 95 2.62 -21.68 0.15
C GLU A 95 2.50 -20.16 0.01
N ALA A 96 1.68 -19.68 -0.92
CA ALA A 96 1.43 -18.27 -1.14
C ALA A 96 -0.01 -17.85 -0.83
N VAL A 97 -0.19 -16.61 -0.35
CA VAL A 97 -1.50 -15.99 -0.10
C VAL A 97 -1.53 -14.56 -0.60
N ILE A 98 -2.63 -14.16 -1.24
CA ILE A 98 -2.86 -12.77 -1.66
C ILE A 98 -3.58 -12.04 -0.53
N VAL A 99 -3.04 -10.90 -0.09
CA VAL A 99 -3.66 -10.06 0.96
C VAL A 99 -4.00 -8.70 0.37
N LEU A 100 -5.27 -8.33 0.42
CA LEU A 100 -5.78 -7.09 -0.18
C LEU A 100 -6.59 -6.26 0.82
N GLY A 101 -6.69 -4.96 0.55
CA GLY A 101 -7.61 -4.11 1.28
C GLY A 101 -9.07 -4.33 0.86
N SER A 102 -10.00 -3.99 1.75
CA SER A 102 -11.44 -4.12 1.50
C SER A 102 -11.96 -3.31 0.31
N ASP A 103 -11.26 -2.28 -0.10
CA ASP A 103 -11.52 -1.47 -1.29
C ASP A 103 -11.17 -2.19 -2.62
N GLN A 104 -10.48 -3.34 -2.54
CA GLN A 104 -10.08 -4.16 -3.69
C GLN A 104 -10.83 -5.50 -3.77
N GLN A 105 -11.97 -5.62 -3.09
CA GLN A 105 -12.69 -6.88 -2.94
C GLN A 105 -13.16 -7.47 -4.29
N ASP A 106 -13.61 -6.65 -5.23
CA ASP A 106 -14.02 -7.13 -6.56
C ASP A 106 -12.83 -7.66 -7.35
N PHE A 107 -11.67 -7.01 -7.20
CA PHE A 107 -10.46 -7.44 -7.84
C PHE A 107 -9.88 -8.72 -7.21
N ALA A 108 -10.09 -8.92 -5.92
CA ALA A 108 -9.69 -10.13 -5.20
C ALA A 108 -10.27 -11.40 -5.84
N ARG A 109 -11.54 -11.36 -6.23
CA ARG A 109 -12.20 -12.49 -6.90
C ARG A 109 -11.55 -12.81 -8.25
N SER A 110 -11.20 -11.80 -9.02
CA SER A 110 -10.52 -11.98 -10.32
C SER A 110 -9.14 -12.63 -10.16
N LEU A 111 -8.38 -12.21 -9.16
CA LEU A 111 -7.06 -12.79 -8.87
C LEU A 111 -7.15 -14.22 -8.35
N SER A 112 -8.07 -14.49 -7.41
CA SER A 112 -8.27 -15.84 -6.89
C SER A 112 -8.64 -16.83 -7.98
N ASN A 113 -9.52 -16.43 -8.91
CA ASN A 113 -9.92 -17.29 -10.03
C ASN A 113 -8.77 -17.51 -11.05
N HIS A 114 -7.88 -16.52 -11.21
CA HIS A 114 -6.80 -16.60 -12.18
C HIS A 114 -5.61 -17.42 -11.67
N PHE A 115 -5.27 -17.27 -10.40
CA PHE A 115 -4.06 -17.87 -9.82
C PHE A 115 -4.32 -19.12 -8.96
N ASP A 116 -5.58 -19.48 -8.73
CA ASP A 116 -5.95 -20.55 -7.78
C ASP A 116 -5.26 -20.41 -6.40
N CYS A 117 -5.16 -19.16 -5.94
CA CYS A 117 -4.42 -18.76 -4.75
C CYS A 117 -5.41 -18.18 -3.72
N PRO A 118 -5.30 -18.54 -2.43
CA PRO A 118 -6.17 -17.98 -1.40
C PRO A 118 -6.01 -16.49 -1.27
N VAL A 119 -7.14 -15.80 -1.02
CA VAL A 119 -7.17 -14.36 -0.84
C VAL A 119 -7.73 -14.01 0.53
N VAL A 120 -7.01 -13.18 1.26
CA VAL A 120 -7.41 -12.61 2.54
C VAL A 120 -7.71 -11.12 2.35
N ILE A 121 -8.85 -10.66 2.88
CA ILE A 121 -9.27 -9.27 2.81
C ILE A 121 -9.05 -8.59 4.15
N ASN A 122 -8.20 -7.56 4.15
CA ASN A 122 -8.00 -6.68 5.30
C ASN A 122 -9.09 -5.59 5.34
N ARG A 123 -9.85 -5.54 6.44
CA ARG A 123 -10.80 -4.45 6.73
C ARG A 123 -10.02 -3.31 7.41
N ARG A 124 -9.57 -2.35 6.62
CA ARG A 124 -8.79 -1.21 7.10
C ARG A 124 -9.62 -0.24 7.93
N SER A 125 -8.97 0.36 8.94
CA SER A 125 -9.54 1.46 9.72
C SER A 125 -9.59 2.78 8.92
N ASN A 126 -8.62 3.01 8.02
CA ASN A 126 -8.46 4.24 7.24
C ASN A 126 -8.29 3.97 5.75
N SER A 127 -8.70 4.92 4.90
CA SER A 127 -8.54 4.88 3.45
C SER A 127 -7.71 6.05 2.92
N SER A 128 -7.04 5.86 1.78
CA SER A 128 -6.29 6.93 1.11
C SER A 128 -7.19 8.11 0.70
N THR A 129 -8.46 7.87 0.40
CA THR A 129 -9.44 8.92 0.10
C THR A 129 -9.72 9.78 1.33
N GLN A 130 -9.90 9.16 2.48
CA GLN A 130 -10.09 9.82 3.77
C GLN A 130 -8.86 10.67 4.13
N MET A 131 -7.66 10.11 3.91
CA MET A 131 -6.40 10.82 4.12
C MET A 131 -6.28 12.08 3.27
N ARG A 132 -6.62 12.00 1.97
CA ARG A 132 -6.60 13.18 1.08
C ARG A 132 -7.59 14.24 1.53
N TYR A 133 -8.79 13.84 1.88
CA TYR A 133 -9.80 14.76 2.39
C TYR A 133 -9.28 15.54 3.61
N PHE A 134 -8.68 14.85 4.53
CA PHE A 134 -8.07 15.48 5.70
C PHE A 134 -6.93 16.42 5.31
N MET A 135 -6.06 16.10 4.38
CA MET A 135 -4.94 16.93 3.96
C MET A 135 -5.36 18.16 3.14
N ASP A 136 -6.50 18.15 2.47
CA ASP A 136 -6.95 19.25 1.61
C ASP A 136 -7.73 20.33 2.34
N ALA A 137 -8.34 20.00 3.44
CA ALA A 137 -9.23 20.90 4.15
C ALA A 137 -8.50 21.69 5.26
N GLU A 138 -7.35 22.22 5.13
CA GLU A 138 -6.58 23.11 6.06
C GLU A 138 -6.80 23.02 7.61
N ILE A 139 -7.73 22.18 8.06
CA ILE A 139 -8.17 22.00 9.45
C ILE A 139 -7.20 21.14 10.31
N PHE A 140 -6.11 20.69 9.89
CA PHE A 140 -5.60 19.33 9.80
C PHE A 140 -4.34 18.93 10.49
N ARG A 141 -3.60 19.79 11.10
CA ARG A 141 -2.42 19.36 11.84
C ARG A 141 -2.80 18.44 13.02
N GLU A 142 -3.95 18.67 13.62
CA GLU A 142 -4.45 17.85 14.75
C GLU A 142 -4.90 16.46 14.27
N ASP A 143 -5.65 16.39 13.15
CA ASP A 143 -6.10 15.12 12.61
C ASP A 143 -4.95 14.28 12.04
N LEU A 144 -3.98 14.94 11.35
CA LEU A 144 -2.77 14.27 10.90
C LEU A 144 -1.92 13.78 12.08
N THR A 145 -1.87 14.52 13.18
CA THR A 145 -1.21 14.09 14.41
C THR A 145 -1.81 12.79 14.93
N HIS A 146 -3.13 12.65 14.87
CA HIS A 146 -3.82 11.40 15.24
C HIS A 146 -3.49 10.25 14.28
N LEU A 147 -3.52 10.50 12.96
CA LEU A 147 -3.31 9.47 11.94
C LEU A 147 -1.88 8.94 11.90
N TYR A 148 -0.91 9.74 12.30
CA TYR A 148 0.51 9.40 12.33
C TYR A 148 1.06 9.30 13.77
N ASN A 149 0.19 9.19 14.79
CA ASN A 149 0.56 9.06 16.19
C ASN A 149 1.52 10.15 16.69
N GLY A 150 1.38 11.38 16.19
CA GLY A 150 2.24 12.50 16.56
C GLY A 150 3.63 12.48 15.90
N ASP A 151 3.87 11.60 14.92
CA ASP A 151 5.14 11.53 14.20
C ASP A 151 5.28 12.69 13.20
N GLU A 152 5.93 13.76 13.63
CA GLU A 152 6.13 15.00 12.85
C GLU A 152 6.88 14.75 11.53
N TRP A 153 7.80 13.80 11.50
CA TRP A 153 8.51 13.44 10.27
C TRP A 153 7.58 12.75 9.27
N ALA A 154 6.78 11.80 9.74
CA ALA A 154 5.80 11.11 8.90
C ALA A 154 4.72 12.06 8.37
N ILE A 155 4.23 12.98 9.22
CA ILE A 155 3.29 14.04 8.84
C ILE A 155 3.90 14.93 7.74
N THR A 156 5.12 15.40 7.93
CA THR A 156 5.81 16.27 6.96
C THR A 156 5.97 15.56 5.61
N LEU A 157 6.42 14.31 5.61
CA LEU A 157 6.60 13.55 4.37
C LEU A 157 5.26 13.26 3.68
N ALA A 158 4.22 12.96 4.43
CA ALA A 158 2.87 12.77 3.89
C ALA A 158 2.33 14.06 3.23
N MET A 159 2.58 15.21 3.83
CA MET A 159 2.20 16.51 3.24
C MET A 159 2.98 16.83 1.96
N ILE A 160 4.27 16.48 1.90
CA ILE A 160 5.07 16.60 0.66
C ILE A 160 4.46 15.74 -0.44
N LEU A 161 4.19 14.48 -0.16
CA LEU A 161 3.56 13.55 -1.12
C LEU A 161 2.20 14.07 -1.61
N ARG A 162 1.37 14.65 -0.73
CA ARG A 162 0.08 15.23 -1.12
C ARG A 162 0.25 16.46 -2.01
N LYS A 163 1.20 17.32 -1.70
CA LYS A 163 1.51 18.49 -2.53
C LYS A 163 1.95 18.09 -3.95
N GLU A 164 2.78 17.07 -4.07
CA GLU A 164 3.20 16.52 -5.37
C GLU A 164 2.02 15.93 -6.15
N GLU A 165 1.13 15.19 -5.48
CA GLU A 165 -0.06 14.62 -6.10
C GLU A 165 -0.97 15.72 -6.66
N ARG A 166 -1.26 16.77 -5.88
CA ARG A 166 -2.05 17.92 -6.33
C ARG A 166 -1.43 18.63 -7.53
N TYR A 167 -0.13 18.88 -7.50
CA TYR A 167 0.55 19.52 -8.62
C TYR A 167 0.40 18.72 -9.92
N ARG A 168 0.44 17.40 -9.85
CA ARG A 168 0.21 16.52 -11.02
C ARG A 168 -1.25 16.55 -11.48
N GLU A 169 -2.22 16.53 -10.55
CA GLU A 169 -3.64 16.63 -10.84
C GLU A 169 -3.94 17.94 -11.60
N GLU A 170 -3.45 19.08 -11.11
CA GLU A 170 -3.60 20.41 -11.73
C GLU A 170 -2.94 20.47 -13.12
N SER A 171 -1.75 19.90 -13.28
CA SER A 171 -1.03 19.85 -14.55
C SER A 171 -1.77 19.01 -15.60
N CYS A 172 -2.36 17.87 -15.20
CA CYS A 172 -3.16 17.04 -16.07
C CYS A 172 -4.46 17.73 -16.49
N GLU A 173 -5.12 18.46 -15.60
CA GLU A 173 -6.33 19.25 -15.92
C GLU A 173 -6.02 20.40 -16.88
N ALA A 174 -4.92 21.12 -16.67
CA ALA A 174 -4.48 22.18 -17.55
C ALA A 174 -4.22 21.65 -18.97
N SER A 175 -3.54 20.51 -19.10
CA SER A 175 -3.27 19.87 -20.39
C SER A 175 -4.54 19.43 -21.12
N ARG A 176 -5.53 18.93 -20.40
CA ARG A 176 -6.84 18.57 -20.99
C ARG A 176 -7.60 19.80 -21.49
N LYS A 177 -7.58 20.92 -20.77
CA LYS A 177 -8.26 22.17 -21.14
C LYS A 177 -7.61 22.85 -22.34
N THR A 178 -6.32 22.69 -22.55
CA THR A 178 -5.58 23.31 -23.68
C THR A 178 -5.62 22.45 -24.96
N GLY A 179 -6.22 21.26 -24.92
CA GLY A 179 -6.29 20.35 -26.07
C GLY A 179 -4.93 19.79 -26.54
N ALA A 180 -3.87 19.98 -25.77
CA ALA A 180 -2.57 19.39 -26.04
C ALA A 180 -2.63 17.89 -25.73
N VAL A 181 -2.97 17.11 -26.77
CA VAL A 181 -2.80 15.66 -26.75
C VAL A 181 -1.30 15.38 -26.89
N ALA A 182 -0.71 14.75 -25.89
CA ALA A 182 0.63 14.20 -25.98
C ALA A 182 0.59 12.85 -26.69
#